data_5f3a9dd57928cb8944cdca2a3e7a279e
#
_entry.id   5f3a9dd57928cb8944cdca2a3e7a279e
#
_cell.length_a   1.000
_cell.length_b   1.000
_cell.length_c   1.000
_cell.angle_alpha   90.00
_cell.angle_beta   90.00
_cell.angle_gamma   90.00
#
_symmetry.space_group_name_H-M   'P 1'
#
loop_
_entity.id
_entity.type
_entity.pdbx_description
1 polymer ?
#
loop_
_entity_poly.entity_id
_entity_poly.type
_entity_poly.pdbx_seq_one_letter_code
_entity_poly.pdbx_strand_id
1 'polypeptide(L)'
;MFGALKKAFKAGAKEVQADYSHNKDYLEAVCAAAALVANADGEIEDSERSKVERVLSSHPVLSKMYQQNIIAQTAETMFKRAKDASGRQALARELDDIKGRDDGKMAEDVYLIALDVANADGELEPQEDAVLKKIAARLGVDPTRFEF
;
A
#
# COMPACT_ATOMS: atom_id res chain seq x y z
N MET A 1 15.44 -16.43 17.98
CA MET A 1 14.91 -15.99 17.88
C MET A 1 14.58 -15.13 18.39
N PHE A 2 14.18 -14.86 18.59
CA PHE A 2 13.70 -13.98 19.03
C PHE A 2 13.15 -14.32 20.10
N GLY A 3 13.39 -14.44 20.96
CA GLY A 3 13.03 -14.85 22.08
C GLY A 3 11.70 -14.34 22.30
N ALA A 4 11.10 -14.86 23.25
CA ALA A 4 9.78 -14.49 23.41
C ALA A 4 9.74 -13.09 23.69
N LEU A 5 10.69 -12.58 23.74
CA LEU A 5 10.61 -11.39 23.93
C LEU A 5 10.62 -10.48 23.12
N LYS A 6 11.50 -10.76 22.46
CA LYS A 6 11.47 -10.01 21.50
C LYS A 6 10.24 -10.06 21.34
N LYS A 7 9.67 -10.85 21.94
CA LYS A 7 8.53 -11.09 21.80
C LYS A 7 7.73 -10.06 22.22
N ALA A 8 7.75 -9.54 23.21
CA ALA A 8 6.84 -8.64 23.59
C ALA A 8 6.84 -7.58 22.63
N PHE A 9 7.74 -6.93 22.45
CA PHE A 9 7.65 -5.82 21.69
C PHE A 9 8.05 -6.07 20.39
N LYS A 10 9.11 -6.51 20.30
CA LYS A 10 9.54 -6.75 19.16
C LYS A 10 8.67 -7.73 18.71
N ALA A 11 8.01 -8.35 19.53
CA ALA A 11 7.19 -9.34 19.09
C ALA A 11 6.19 -8.72 18.22
N GLY A 12 5.61 -7.68 18.61
CA GLY A 12 4.63 -7.08 17.76
C GLY A 12 5.21 -6.87 16.42
N ALA A 13 6.26 -6.14 16.35
CA ALA A 13 6.85 -5.82 15.09
C ALA A 13 7.35 -7.04 14.38
N LYS A 14 7.92 -7.96 15.13
CA LYS A 14 8.43 -9.10 14.53
C LYS A 14 7.42 -10.02 14.00
N GLU A 15 6.36 -10.23 14.66
CA GLU A 15 5.33 -11.08 14.18
C GLU A 15 4.69 -10.50 12.94
N VAL A 16 4.49 -9.21 12.94
CA VAL A 16 3.92 -8.55 11.79
C VAL A 16 4.84 -8.72 10.60
N GLN A 17 6.13 -8.57 10.79
CA GLN A 17 7.06 -8.76 9.70
C GLN A 17 7.03 -10.20 9.20
N ALA A 18 6.98 -11.17 10.07
CA ALA A 18 6.97 -12.56 9.67
C ALA A 18 5.71 -12.88 8.86
N ASP A 19 4.58 -12.38 9.29
CA ASP A 19 3.34 -12.61 8.58
C ASP A 19 3.33 -11.94 7.22
N TYR A 20 3.74 -10.69 7.15
CA TYR A 20 3.68 -9.95 5.89
C TYR A 20 4.80 -10.34 4.93
N SER A 21 5.99 -10.64 5.42
CA SER A 21 7.13 -10.89 4.54
C SER A 21 6.96 -12.14 3.69
N HIS A 22 6.13 -13.08 4.15
CA HIS A 22 5.87 -14.26 3.36
C HIS A 22 4.56 -14.08 2.58
N ASN A 23 3.96 -12.90 2.69
CA ASN A 23 2.69 -12.66 2.05
C ASN A 23 2.86 -11.71 0.90
N LYS A 24 3.03 -12.29 -0.28
CA LYS A 24 3.13 -11.53 -1.47
C LYS A 24 1.92 -10.66 -1.68
N ASP A 25 0.75 -11.10 -1.19
CA ASP A 25 -0.49 -10.35 -1.37
C ASP A 25 -0.47 -9.00 -0.67
N TYR A 26 0.25 -8.89 0.43
CA TYR A 26 0.36 -7.61 1.14
C TYR A 26 1.10 -6.60 0.26
N LEU A 27 2.25 -6.97 -0.30
CA LEU A 27 3.01 -6.06 -1.15
C LEU A 27 2.23 -5.72 -2.41
N GLU A 28 1.53 -6.71 -2.98
CA GLU A 28 0.73 -6.48 -4.17
C GLU A 28 -0.40 -5.49 -3.86
N ALA A 29 -1.05 -5.62 -2.72
CA ALA A 29 -2.12 -4.70 -2.34
C ALA A 29 -1.59 -3.29 -2.11
N VAL A 30 -0.43 -3.16 -1.46
CA VAL A 30 0.19 -1.86 -1.25
C VAL A 30 0.50 -1.19 -2.59
N CYS A 31 1.13 -1.93 -3.50
CA CYS A 31 1.49 -1.38 -4.80
C CYS A 31 0.26 -1.10 -5.65
N ALA A 32 -0.79 -1.92 -5.53
CA ALA A 32 -2.05 -1.68 -6.24
C ALA A 32 -2.70 -0.38 -5.77
N ALA A 33 -2.75 -0.17 -4.44
CA ALA A 33 -3.30 1.06 -3.89
C ALA A 33 -2.49 2.28 -4.34
N ALA A 34 -1.17 2.15 -4.30
CA ALA A 34 -0.29 3.24 -4.73
C ALA A 34 -0.49 3.58 -6.21
N ALA A 35 -0.66 2.56 -7.06
CA ALA A 35 -0.90 2.78 -8.49
C ALA A 35 -2.25 3.45 -8.73
N LEU A 36 -3.28 3.08 -7.95
CA LEU A 36 -4.59 3.71 -8.08
C LEU A 36 -4.51 5.18 -7.68
N VAL A 37 -3.78 5.50 -6.63
CA VAL A 37 -3.59 6.89 -6.20
C VAL A 37 -2.82 7.66 -7.28
N ALA A 38 -1.76 7.08 -7.82
CA ALA A 38 -0.97 7.75 -8.85
C ALA A 38 -1.78 8.00 -10.12
N ASN A 39 -2.78 7.16 -10.40
CA ASN A 39 -3.61 7.30 -11.58
C ASN A 39 -4.84 8.19 -11.33
N ALA A 40 -4.91 8.86 -10.19
CA ALA A 40 -6.13 9.59 -9.78
C ALA A 40 -6.56 10.65 -10.78
N ASP A 41 -5.62 11.27 -11.49
CA ASP A 41 -5.95 12.28 -12.49
C ASP A 41 -6.08 11.70 -13.90
N GLY A 42 -6.08 10.37 -14.03
CA GLY A 42 -6.29 9.70 -15.32
C GLY A 42 -5.04 9.21 -16.01
N GLU A 43 -3.87 9.52 -15.50
CA GLU A 43 -2.64 9.15 -16.13
C GLU A 43 -1.48 9.13 -15.15
N ILE A 44 -0.53 8.23 -15.31
CA ILE A 44 0.65 8.16 -14.45
C ILE A 44 1.85 8.58 -15.28
N GLU A 45 2.42 9.73 -14.97
CA GLU A 45 3.60 10.22 -15.66
C GLU A 45 4.86 9.56 -15.08
N ASP A 46 5.96 9.57 -15.85
CA ASP A 46 7.20 8.96 -15.40
C ASP A 46 7.69 9.55 -14.09
N SER A 47 7.54 10.86 -13.91
CA SER A 47 7.95 11.52 -12.66
C SER A 47 7.14 11.01 -11.49
N GLU A 48 5.85 10.72 -11.71
CA GLU A 48 5.00 10.20 -10.65
C GLU A 48 5.37 8.77 -10.32
N ARG A 49 5.69 7.95 -11.33
CA ARG A 49 6.13 6.59 -11.07
C ARG A 49 7.40 6.57 -10.24
N SER A 50 8.37 7.40 -10.61
CA SER A 50 9.63 7.48 -9.88
C SER A 50 9.40 7.91 -8.44
N LYS A 51 8.49 8.87 -8.23
CA LYS A 51 8.18 9.36 -6.90
C LYS A 51 7.57 8.25 -6.05
N VAL A 52 6.59 7.55 -6.60
CA VAL A 52 5.91 6.48 -5.87
C VAL A 52 6.88 5.36 -5.51
N GLU A 53 7.72 4.95 -6.47
CA GLU A 53 8.72 3.92 -6.19
C GLU A 53 9.67 4.34 -5.08
N ARG A 54 10.06 5.61 -5.08
CA ARG A 54 10.96 6.11 -4.04
C ARG A 54 10.29 6.10 -2.68
N VAL A 55 9.03 6.54 -2.61
CA VAL A 55 8.28 6.57 -1.37
C VAL A 55 8.12 5.14 -0.83
N LEU A 56 7.74 4.20 -1.68
CA LEU A 56 7.54 2.82 -1.25
C LEU A 56 8.86 2.17 -0.83
N SER A 57 9.93 2.39 -1.58
CA SER A 57 11.22 1.77 -1.29
C SER A 57 11.85 2.29 -0.02
N SER A 58 11.54 3.52 0.37
CA SER A 58 12.07 4.11 1.59
C SER A 58 11.11 4.02 2.76
N HIS A 59 9.91 3.47 2.56
CA HIS A 59 8.93 3.37 3.64
C HIS A 59 9.46 2.48 4.75
N PRO A 60 9.40 2.91 6.00
CA PRO A 60 10.02 2.15 7.11
C PRO A 60 9.54 0.72 7.22
N VAL A 61 8.27 0.46 6.95
CA VAL A 61 7.75 -0.89 7.04
C VAL A 61 8.20 -1.73 5.85
N LEU A 62 7.99 -1.21 4.64
CA LEU A 62 8.28 -2.00 3.44
C LEU A 62 9.76 -2.27 3.24
N SER A 63 10.60 -1.28 3.55
CA SER A 63 12.02 -1.43 3.33
C SER A 63 12.65 -2.50 4.22
N LYS A 64 12.00 -2.82 5.33
CA LYS A 64 12.49 -3.87 6.21
C LYS A 64 11.98 -5.24 5.82
N MET A 65 10.88 -5.30 5.06
CA MET A 65 10.26 -6.57 4.71
C MET A 65 10.66 -7.08 3.34
N TYR A 66 10.94 -6.18 2.41
CA TYR A 66 11.18 -6.56 1.02
C TYR A 66 12.42 -5.86 0.49
N GLN A 67 13.09 -6.51 -0.47
CA GLN A 67 14.21 -5.88 -1.15
C GLN A 67 13.69 -4.80 -2.10
N GLN A 68 14.47 -3.77 -2.29
CA GLN A 68 14.08 -2.63 -3.10
C GLN A 68 13.69 -3.02 -4.52
N ASN A 69 14.41 -3.95 -5.14
CA ASN A 69 14.09 -4.36 -6.50
C ASN A 69 12.74 -5.10 -6.56
N ILE A 70 12.37 -5.80 -5.50
CA ILE A 70 11.08 -6.49 -5.45
C ILE A 70 9.95 -5.47 -5.35
N ILE A 71 10.14 -4.45 -4.52
CA ILE A 71 9.15 -3.38 -4.39
C ILE A 71 8.98 -2.68 -5.74
N ALA A 72 10.09 -2.33 -6.38
CA ALA A 72 10.04 -1.62 -7.65
C ALA A 72 9.37 -2.43 -8.75
N GLN A 73 9.69 -3.72 -8.85
CA GLN A 73 9.09 -4.58 -9.85
C GLN A 73 7.59 -4.75 -9.64
N THR A 74 7.17 -4.90 -8.38
CA THR A 74 5.76 -5.06 -8.07
C THR A 74 5.01 -3.78 -8.39
N ALA A 75 5.57 -2.64 -8.02
CA ALA A 75 4.96 -1.35 -8.32
C ALA A 75 4.81 -1.16 -9.84
N GLU A 76 5.85 -1.51 -10.60
CA GLU A 76 5.81 -1.34 -12.04
C GLU A 76 4.72 -2.21 -12.68
N THR A 77 4.54 -3.43 -12.20
CA THR A 77 3.48 -4.29 -12.66
C THR A 77 2.11 -3.65 -12.43
N MET A 78 1.93 -3.05 -11.26
CA MET A 78 0.65 -2.43 -10.93
C MET A 78 0.41 -1.14 -11.73
N PHE A 79 1.47 -0.37 -12.00
CA PHE A 79 1.33 0.82 -12.84
C PHE A 79 0.84 0.43 -14.24
N LYS A 80 1.33 -0.67 -14.78
CA LYS A 80 0.90 -1.11 -16.10
C LYS A 80 -0.57 -1.49 -16.10
N ARG A 81 -1.04 -2.12 -15.03
CA ARG A 81 -2.46 -2.49 -14.92
C ARG A 81 -3.36 -1.26 -14.80
N ALA A 82 -2.84 -0.18 -14.25
CA ALA A 82 -3.66 1.03 -14.04
C ALA A 82 -4.05 1.73 -15.34
N LYS A 83 -3.43 1.36 -16.46
CA LYS A 83 -3.65 2.06 -17.73
C LYS A 83 -5.03 1.86 -18.32
N ASP A 84 -5.73 0.81 -18.00
CA ASP A 84 -7.05 0.57 -18.56
C ASP A 84 -8.04 0.15 -17.50
N ALA A 85 -9.32 0.16 -17.85
CA ALA A 85 -10.39 -0.10 -16.88
C ALA A 85 -10.33 -1.50 -16.31
N SER A 86 -10.04 -2.51 -17.13
CA SER A 86 -9.98 -3.87 -16.62
C SER A 86 -8.78 -4.06 -15.70
N GLY A 87 -7.67 -3.40 -16.02
CA GLY A 87 -6.49 -3.43 -15.15
C GLY A 87 -6.76 -2.77 -13.81
N ARG A 88 -7.47 -1.65 -13.81
CA ARG A 88 -7.83 -0.97 -12.55
C ARG A 88 -8.75 -1.84 -11.70
N GLN A 89 -9.65 -2.61 -12.34
CA GLN A 89 -10.47 -3.57 -11.58
C GLN A 89 -9.59 -4.67 -10.98
N ALA A 90 -8.56 -5.11 -11.71
CA ALA A 90 -7.63 -6.09 -11.17
C ALA A 90 -6.90 -5.53 -9.94
N LEU A 91 -6.53 -4.25 -9.98
CA LEU A 91 -5.90 -3.60 -8.83
C LEU A 91 -6.86 -3.57 -7.64
N ALA A 92 -8.13 -3.25 -7.89
CA ALA A 92 -9.11 -3.22 -6.82
C ALA A 92 -9.29 -4.61 -6.18
N ARG A 93 -9.17 -5.68 -6.99
CA ARG A 93 -9.28 -7.04 -6.44
C ARG A 93 -8.10 -7.39 -5.56
N GLU A 94 -6.92 -6.81 -5.79
CA GLU A 94 -5.79 -7.01 -4.89
C GLU A 94 -6.14 -6.49 -3.50
N LEU A 95 -6.93 -5.42 -3.43
CA LEU A 95 -7.36 -4.89 -2.15
C LEU A 95 -8.37 -5.84 -1.50
N ASP A 96 -9.28 -6.40 -2.30
CA ASP A 96 -10.26 -7.34 -1.79
C ASP A 96 -9.58 -8.57 -1.20
N ASP A 97 -8.47 -9.01 -1.81
CA ASP A 97 -7.78 -10.21 -1.39
C ASP A 97 -7.22 -10.13 0.03
N ILE A 98 -6.92 -8.93 0.51
CA ILE A 98 -6.36 -8.79 1.85
C ILE A 98 -7.35 -8.21 2.85
N LYS A 99 -8.56 -7.90 2.41
CA LYS A 99 -9.56 -7.34 3.28
C LYS A 99 -9.88 -8.33 4.39
N GLY A 100 -9.90 -7.87 5.60
CA GLY A 100 -10.24 -8.71 6.74
C GLY A 100 -9.08 -9.52 7.32
N ARG A 101 -7.96 -9.60 6.63
CA ARG A 101 -6.84 -10.36 7.15
C ARG A 101 -6.29 -9.70 8.40
N ASP A 102 -5.87 -10.50 9.34
CA ASP A 102 -5.30 -10.05 10.60
C ASP A 102 -6.27 -9.07 11.28
N ASP A 103 -7.55 -9.44 11.31
CA ASP A 103 -8.62 -8.65 11.92
C ASP A 103 -8.72 -7.23 11.33
N GLY A 104 -8.38 -7.11 10.06
CA GLY A 104 -8.46 -5.80 9.37
C GLY A 104 -7.20 -4.97 9.50
N LYS A 105 -6.20 -5.42 10.25
CA LYS A 105 -4.99 -4.65 10.45
C LYS A 105 -4.20 -4.50 9.16
N MET A 106 -4.13 -5.54 8.35
CA MET A 106 -3.42 -5.47 7.08
C MET A 106 -4.06 -4.42 6.17
N ALA A 107 -5.39 -4.38 6.12
CA ALA A 107 -6.10 -3.39 5.32
C ALA A 107 -5.81 -1.97 5.80
N GLU A 108 -5.75 -1.77 7.12
CA GLU A 108 -5.42 -0.46 7.67
C GLU A 108 -4.01 -0.04 7.28
N ASP A 109 -3.06 -0.97 7.34
CA ASP A 109 -1.68 -0.67 6.98
C ASP A 109 -1.58 -0.31 5.49
N VAL A 110 -2.29 -1.03 4.62
CA VAL A 110 -2.31 -0.72 3.19
C VAL A 110 -2.89 0.68 2.96
N TYR A 111 -3.98 1.02 3.65
CA TYR A 111 -4.59 2.33 3.52
C TYR A 111 -3.63 3.44 3.96
N LEU A 112 -2.95 3.24 5.09
CA LEU A 112 -2.03 4.25 5.61
C LEU A 112 -0.85 4.48 4.67
N ILE A 113 -0.33 3.42 4.06
CA ILE A 113 0.76 3.56 3.10
C ILE A 113 0.26 4.29 1.84
N ALA A 114 -0.95 4.00 1.38
CA ALA A 114 -1.53 4.72 0.25
C ALA A 114 -1.68 6.21 0.57
N LEU A 115 -2.05 6.53 1.81
CA LEU A 115 -2.18 7.90 2.26
C LEU A 115 -0.80 8.58 2.26
N ASP A 116 0.24 7.88 2.70
CA ASP A 116 1.60 8.42 2.67
C ASP A 116 2.05 8.71 1.23
N VAL A 117 1.71 7.85 0.29
CA VAL A 117 2.03 8.07 -1.12
C VAL A 117 1.32 9.33 -1.62
N ALA A 118 0.04 9.46 -1.29
CA ALA A 118 -0.75 10.61 -1.75
C ALA A 118 -0.24 11.92 -1.17
N ASN A 119 0.27 11.88 0.07
CA ASN A 119 0.75 13.08 0.74
C ASN A 119 2.23 13.36 0.51
N ALA A 120 2.89 12.59 -0.34
CA ALA A 120 4.33 12.72 -0.51
C ALA A 120 4.78 14.11 -0.98
N ASP A 121 3.90 14.84 -1.68
CA ASP A 121 4.21 16.18 -2.14
C ASP A 121 3.81 17.25 -1.12
N GLY A 122 3.28 16.84 0.01
CA GLY A 122 2.81 17.78 1.03
C GLY A 122 1.41 18.30 0.79
N GLU A 123 0.74 17.83 -0.28
CA GLU A 123 -0.55 18.33 -0.63
C GLU A 123 -1.42 17.22 -1.17
N LEU A 124 -2.62 17.07 -0.66
CA LEU A 124 -3.55 16.05 -1.11
C LEU A 124 -4.54 16.69 -2.07
N GLU A 125 -4.49 16.28 -3.32
CA GLU A 125 -5.39 16.85 -4.33
C GLU A 125 -6.76 16.19 -4.25
N PRO A 126 -7.82 16.90 -4.71
CA PRO A 126 -9.19 16.35 -4.63
C PRO A 126 -9.36 15.00 -5.33
N GLN A 127 -8.70 14.79 -6.47
CA GLN A 127 -8.80 13.53 -7.19
C GLN A 127 -8.16 12.40 -6.39
N GLU A 128 -7.06 12.71 -5.70
CA GLU A 128 -6.38 11.73 -4.87
C GLU A 128 -7.23 11.39 -3.66
N ASP A 129 -7.84 12.39 -3.05
CA ASP A 129 -8.72 12.17 -1.91
C ASP A 129 -9.89 11.28 -2.29
N ALA A 130 -10.47 11.50 -3.47
CA ALA A 130 -11.58 10.69 -3.95
C ALA A 130 -11.17 9.22 -4.12
N VAL A 131 -9.97 8.99 -4.68
CA VAL A 131 -9.47 7.64 -4.85
C VAL A 131 -9.17 6.99 -3.52
N LEU A 132 -8.59 7.73 -2.58
CA LEU A 132 -8.32 7.21 -1.24
C LEU A 132 -9.61 6.77 -0.54
N LYS A 133 -10.70 7.51 -0.72
CA LYS A 133 -11.98 7.13 -0.14
C LYS A 133 -12.49 5.82 -0.76
N LYS A 134 -12.28 5.63 -2.06
CA LYS A 134 -12.68 4.40 -2.71
C LYS A 134 -11.81 3.23 -2.23
N ILE A 135 -10.52 3.47 -2.05
CA ILE A 135 -9.61 2.45 -1.52
C ILE A 135 -10.05 2.04 -0.12
N ALA A 136 -10.35 3.02 0.73
CA ALA A 136 -10.78 2.75 2.10
C ALA A 136 -12.07 1.93 2.11
N ALA A 137 -13.03 2.28 1.26
CA ALA A 137 -14.28 1.54 1.16
C ALA A 137 -14.04 0.10 0.73
N ARG A 138 -13.14 -0.09 -0.24
CA ARG A 138 -12.85 -1.43 -0.73
C ARG A 138 -12.17 -2.28 0.33
N LEU A 139 -11.29 -1.66 1.12
CA LEU A 139 -10.58 -2.34 2.19
C LEU A 139 -11.41 -2.52 3.45
N GLY A 140 -12.55 -1.85 3.55
CA GLY A 140 -13.37 -1.87 4.75
C GLY A 140 -12.78 -1.05 5.88
N VAL A 141 -12.02 -0.01 5.53
CA VAL A 141 -11.36 0.85 6.51
C VAL A 141 -12.13 2.15 6.66
N ASP A 142 -12.28 2.62 7.88
CA ASP A 142 -12.90 3.91 8.16
C ASP A 142 -11.79 4.97 8.20
N PRO A 143 -11.68 5.82 7.19
CA PRO A 143 -10.56 6.78 7.13
C PRO A 143 -10.59 7.80 8.26
N THR A 144 -11.76 8.05 8.87
CA THR A 144 -11.83 9.05 9.94
C THR A 144 -11.09 8.60 11.19
N ARG A 145 -10.81 7.30 11.32
CA ARG A 145 -10.06 6.80 12.48
C ARG A 145 -8.61 7.27 12.46
N PHE A 146 -8.13 7.74 11.34
CA PHE A 146 -6.72 8.14 11.19
C PHE A 146 -6.54 9.65 11.01
N GLU A 147 -7.56 10.42 11.32
CA GLU A 147 -7.47 11.86 11.26
C GLU A 147 -6.97 12.41 12.59
N PHE A 148 -6.21 13.50 12.54
CA PHE A 148 -5.73 14.16 13.74
C PHE A 148 -6.13 15.62 13.74
#